data_9594372192d8fc39232e1953f1fe76c6
#
_entry.id   9594372192d8fc39232e1953f1fe76c6
#
_cell.length_a   1.000
_cell.length_b   1.000
_cell.length_c   1.000
_cell.angle_alpha   90.00
_cell.angle_beta   90.00
_cell.angle_gamma   90.00
#
_symmetry.space_group_name_H-M   'P 1'
#
loop_
_entity.id
_entity.type
_entity.pdbx_description
1 polymer ?
#
loop_
_entity_poly.entity_id
_entity_poly.type
_entity_poly.pdbx_seq_one_letter_code
_entity_poly.pdbx_strand_id
1 'polypeptide(L)'
;RNAGAGITSGNNNIVIGNGADVNSAAQVNGITLGVGIVSSANQFAFGKASNVVTNTFTSNASFSRSSDERLKTNISSDSLGLDFINDLRTVKYKWKSSQDLDADDAQLSKLYNADENQMDTDVVMHGLIAQEVKAALDTAGVDTFNGWSVDSDGVQQVSREMYVIPLIKAVQELSTALDAAVARIATLEGWTKW
;
A
#
# COMPACT_ATOMS: atom_id res chain seq x y z
N ARG A 1 -17.46 9.83 -22.33
CA ARG A 1 -18.15 9.35 -23.52
C ARG A 1 -18.12 7.83 -23.53
N ASN A 2 -19.22 7.17 -23.86
CA ASN A 2 -19.34 5.71 -24.02
C ASN A 2 -18.97 4.87 -22.77
N ALA A 3 -19.39 5.27 -21.59
CA ALA A 3 -19.35 4.39 -20.43
C ALA A 3 -20.44 3.29 -20.59
N GLY A 4 -20.08 2.01 -20.35
CA GLY A 4 -21.02 0.90 -20.40
C GLY A 4 -21.56 0.56 -21.80
N ALA A 5 -20.91 0.98 -22.89
CA ALA A 5 -21.39 0.77 -24.26
C ALA A 5 -21.44 -0.71 -24.65
N GLY A 6 -20.67 -1.57 -24.01
CA GLY A 6 -20.65 -3.02 -24.24
C GLY A 6 -21.80 -3.79 -23.55
N ILE A 7 -22.56 -3.16 -22.67
CA ILE A 7 -23.66 -3.83 -21.94
C ILE A 7 -24.89 -3.93 -22.85
N THR A 8 -25.37 -5.14 -23.11
CA THR A 8 -26.59 -5.37 -23.90
C THR A 8 -27.69 -6.10 -23.11
N SER A 9 -27.32 -7.07 -22.29
CA SER A 9 -28.23 -7.87 -21.47
C SER A 9 -27.82 -8.01 -20.02
N GLY A 10 -26.65 -7.45 -19.66
CA GLY A 10 -26.17 -7.42 -18.29
C GLY A 10 -26.98 -6.49 -17.39
N ASN A 11 -26.99 -6.76 -16.08
CA ASN A 11 -27.72 -5.96 -15.10
C ASN A 11 -26.89 -5.73 -13.83
N ASN A 12 -27.35 -4.79 -12.99
CA ASN A 12 -26.71 -4.42 -11.72
C ASN A 12 -25.25 -3.96 -11.88
N ASN A 13 -24.89 -3.35 -13.02
CA ASN A 13 -23.56 -2.81 -13.26
C ASN A 13 -23.55 -1.29 -12.99
N ILE A 14 -22.43 -0.80 -12.44
CA ILE A 14 -22.11 0.62 -12.30
C ILE A 14 -20.89 0.90 -13.17
N VAL A 15 -21.01 1.77 -14.17
CA VAL A 15 -19.90 2.11 -15.08
C VAL A 15 -19.80 3.63 -15.21
N ILE A 16 -18.69 4.17 -14.75
CA ILE A 16 -18.42 5.62 -14.74
C ILE A 16 -17.05 5.90 -15.33
N GLY A 17 -16.99 6.74 -16.33
CA GLY A 17 -15.74 7.24 -16.93
C GLY A 17 -15.65 7.02 -18.44
N ASN A 18 -14.73 7.74 -19.08
CA ASN A 18 -14.56 7.70 -20.52
C ASN A 18 -14.00 6.34 -20.95
N GLY A 19 -14.75 5.59 -21.80
CA GLY A 19 -14.34 4.25 -22.25
C GLY A 19 -14.28 3.20 -21.13
N ALA A 20 -14.85 3.47 -19.96
CA ALA A 20 -15.05 2.46 -18.94
C ALA A 20 -16.17 1.52 -19.39
N ASP A 21 -16.01 0.21 -19.17
CA ASP A 21 -16.98 -0.78 -19.64
C ASP A 21 -16.98 -2.04 -18.76
N VAL A 22 -17.66 -3.05 -19.21
CA VAL A 22 -17.68 -4.41 -18.67
C VAL A 22 -16.97 -5.36 -19.64
N ASN A 23 -16.46 -6.48 -19.16
CA ASN A 23 -15.75 -7.44 -20.01
C ASN A 23 -16.66 -8.37 -20.82
N SER A 24 -17.98 -8.32 -20.60
CA SER A 24 -18.98 -9.12 -21.31
C SER A 24 -20.32 -8.39 -21.38
N ALA A 25 -20.96 -8.48 -22.52
CA ALA A 25 -22.26 -7.85 -22.79
C ALA A 25 -23.39 -8.29 -21.83
N ALA A 26 -23.29 -9.48 -21.26
CA ALA A 26 -24.24 -10.05 -20.29
C ALA A 26 -23.75 -10.00 -18.85
N GLN A 27 -22.70 -9.25 -18.59
CA GLN A 27 -22.11 -9.17 -17.24
C GLN A 27 -23.09 -8.64 -16.19
N VAL A 28 -22.95 -9.15 -14.96
CA VAL A 28 -23.76 -8.72 -13.81
C VAL A 28 -22.86 -8.31 -12.63
N ASN A 29 -23.39 -7.38 -11.82
CA ASN A 29 -22.77 -6.97 -10.55
C ASN A 29 -21.33 -6.42 -10.69
N GLY A 30 -21.00 -5.77 -11.79
CA GLY A 30 -19.71 -5.11 -12.00
C GLY A 30 -19.75 -3.65 -11.58
N ILE A 31 -18.67 -3.17 -10.96
CA ILE A 31 -18.47 -1.74 -10.65
C ILE A 31 -17.18 -1.30 -11.32
N THR A 32 -17.27 -0.39 -12.28
CA THR A 32 -16.14 0.15 -13.05
C THR A 32 -16.07 1.66 -12.90
N LEU A 33 -15.02 2.18 -12.30
CA LEU A 33 -14.78 3.62 -12.10
C LEU A 33 -13.44 4.03 -12.70
N GLY A 34 -13.42 4.69 -13.85
CA GLY A 34 -12.15 5.13 -14.42
C GLY A 34 -12.16 5.35 -15.92
N VAL A 35 -10.99 5.33 -16.54
CA VAL A 35 -10.81 5.64 -17.97
C VAL A 35 -10.19 4.45 -18.70
N GLY A 36 -10.91 3.95 -19.73
CA GLY A 36 -10.41 2.87 -20.59
C GLY A 36 -10.20 1.54 -19.86
N ILE A 37 -10.96 1.27 -18.81
CA ILE A 37 -10.87 0.03 -18.02
C ILE A 37 -12.16 -0.77 -18.06
N VAL A 38 -12.09 -2.04 -17.71
CA VAL A 38 -13.23 -2.94 -17.60
C VAL A 38 -13.24 -3.66 -16.25
N SER A 39 -14.43 -3.99 -15.74
CA SER A 39 -14.57 -4.93 -14.62
C SER A 39 -15.06 -6.29 -15.12
N SER A 40 -14.84 -7.31 -14.32
CA SER A 40 -15.49 -8.62 -14.44
C SER A 40 -16.75 -8.70 -13.59
N ALA A 41 -17.53 -9.76 -13.75
CA ALA A 41 -18.70 -10.00 -12.89
C ALA A 41 -18.29 -10.10 -11.41
N ASN A 42 -19.09 -9.54 -10.51
CA ASN A 42 -18.85 -9.48 -9.07
C ASN A 42 -17.50 -8.81 -8.70
N GLN A 43 -17.08 -7.84 -9.47
CA GLN A 43 -15.79 -7.15 -9.30
C GLN A 43 -15.99 -5.63 -9.21
N PHE A 44 -15.27 -5.01 -8.30
CA PHE A 44 -14.99 -3.59 -8.32
C PHE A 44 -13.64 -3.34 -9.00
N ALA A 45 -13.62 -2.51 -10.03
CA ALA A 45 -12.43 -2.06 -10.73
C ALA A 45 -12.36 -0.54 -10.76
N PHE A 46 -11.22 0.04 -10.43
CA PHE A 46 -11.00 1.48 -10.56
C PHE A 46 -9.59 1.80 -11.05
N GLY A 47 -9.44 3.01 -11.64
CA GLY A 47 -8.16 3.48 -12.16
C GLY A 47 -8.21 3.89 -13.64
N LYS A 48 -7.15 3.60 -14.36
CA LYS A 48 -7.03 3.86 -15.82
C LYS A 48 -6.36 2.69 -16.53
N ALA A 49 -6.49 2.58 -17.86
CA ALA A 49 -6.06 1.46 -18.73
C ALA A 49 -4.66 1.01 -18.35
N SER A 50 -3.72 1.19 -17.91
CA SER A 50 -2.43 0.58 -17.52
C SER A 50 -2.28 0.42 -15.99
N ASN A 51 -3.22 0.94 -15.21
CA ASN A 51 -3.13 1.02 -13.77
C ASN A 51 -4.50 0.73 -13.15
N VAL A 52 -4.92 -0.52 -13.24
CA VAL A 52 -6.21 -0.98 -12.73
C VAL A 52 -6.03 -1.65 -11.38
N VAL A 53 -6.82 -1.22 -10.42
CA VAL A 53 -6.96 -1.87 -9.12
C VAL A 53 -8.31 -2.56 -9.08
N THR A 54 -8.33 -3.82 -8.66
CA THR A 54 -9.55 -4.64 -8.64
C THR A 54 -9.75 -5.33 -7.30
N ASN A 55 -11.01 -5.55 -6.96
CA ASN A 55 -11.44 -6.43 -5.88
C ASN A 55 -12.57 -7.32 -6.39
N THR A 56 -12.43 -8.62 -6.25
CA THR A 56 -13.50 -9.58 -6.56
C THR A 56 -14.21 -9.92 -5.25
N PHE A 57 -15.29 -9.20 -4.97
CA PHE A 57 -15.96 -9.20 -3.67
C PHE A 57 -16.66 -10.52 -3.28
N THR A 58 -16.70 -11.50 -4.19
CA THR A 58 -17.16 -12.86 -3.87
C THR A 58 -16.03 -13.79 -3.40
N SER A 59 -14.77 -13.40 -3.54
CA SER A 59 -13.62 -14.28 -3.25
C SER A 59 -12.64 -13.72 -2.23
N ASN A 60 -12.48 -12.40 -2.13
CA ASN A 60 -11.58 -11.79 -1.14
C ASN A 60 -11.99 -10.34 -0.81
N ALA A 61 -11.48 -9.83 0.31
CA ALA A 61 -11.67 -8.44 0.74
C ALA A 61 -10.49 -7.52 0.37
N SER A 62 -9.47 -8.03 -0.35
CA SER A 62 -8.27 -7.28 -0.71
C SER A 62 -8.35 -6.75 -2.13
N PHE A 63 -7.68 -5.62 -2.38
CA PHE A 63 -7.48 -5.12 -3.72
C PHE A 63 -6.28 -5.80 -4.38
N SER A 64 -6.42 -6.09 -5.67
CA SER A 64 -5.36 -6.67 -6.50
C SER A 64 -4.96 -5.71 -7.62
N ARG A 65 -3.68 -5.72 -7.96
CA ARG A 65 -3.13 -5.00 -9.11
C ARG A 65 -2.37 -5.98 -10.00
N SER A 66 -2.39 -5.76 -11.31
CA SER A 66 -1.62 -6.59 -12.26
C SER A 66 -0.14 -6.62 -11.88
N SER A 67 0.45 -7.82 -11.85
CA SER A 67 1.85 -8.06 -11.52
C SER A 67 2.52 -9.03 -12.48
N ASP A 68 2.00 -9.15 -13.69
CA ASP A 68 2.55 -9.97 -14.76
C ASP A 68 3.94 -9.46 -15.18
N GLU A 69 4.92 -10.37 -15.31
CA GLU A 69 6.29 -10.05 -15.69
C GLU A 69 6.37 -9.28 -17.01
N ARG A 70 5.52 -9.63 -17.99
CA ARG A 70 5.45 -8.99 -19.31
C ARG A 70 5.09 -7.50 -19.26
N LEU A 71 4.58 -7.02 -18.14
CA LEU A 71 4.23 -5.60 -17.90
C LEU A 71 5.36 -4.84 -17.16
N LYS A 72 6.47 -5.50 -16.88
CA LYS A 72 7.56 -4.97 -16.07
C LYS A 72 8.86 -4.90 -16.87
N THR A 73 9.72 -3.98 -16.50
CA THR A 73 11.08 -3.82 -17.03
C THR A 73 12.04 -3.52 -15.89
N ASN A 74 13.34 -3.70 -16.13
CA ASN A 74 14.40 -3.44 -15.12
C ASN A 74 14.17 -4.17 -13.80
N ILE A 75 13.74 -5.43 -13.86
CA ILE A 75 13.46 -6.24 -12.69
C ILE A 75 14.78 -6.55 -11.99
N SER A 76 14.88 -6.18 -10.72
CA SER A 76 16.01 -6.48 -9.85
C SER A 76 15.52 -6.85 -8.44
N SER A 77 16.41 -7.46 -7.65
CA SER A 77 16.09 -7.75 -6.24
C SER A 77 15.97 -6.46 -5.45
N ASP A 78 14.96 -6.38 -4.58
CA ASP A 78 14.78 -5.25 -3.67
C ASP A 78 15.89 -5.25 -2.61
N SER A 79 16.32 -4.06 -2.18
CA SER A 79 17.32 -3.88 -1.13
C SER A 79 16.71 -3.64 0.26
N LEU A 80 15.43 -3.27 0.34
CA LEU A 80 14.75 -3.03 1.61
C LEU A 80 14.40 -4.36 2.29
N GLY A 81 15.19 -4.75 3.29
CA GLY A 81 15.06 -6.01 4.02
C GLY A 81 15.08 -5.81 5.53
N LEU A 82 15.80 -6.70 6.23
CA LEU A 82 15.82 -6.78 7.68
C LEU A 82 16.32 -5.48 8.35
N ASP A 83 17.38 -4.88 7.84
CA ASP A 83 17.95 -3.66 8.41
C ASP A 83 16.93 -2.51 8.34
N PHE A 84 16.31 -2.31 7.16
CA PHE A 84 15.26 -1.31 7.00
C PHE A 84 14.08 -1.53 7.97
N ILE A 85 13.62 -2.78 8.13
CA ILE A 85 12.51 -3.10 9.03
C ILE A 85 12.89 -2.85 10.50
N ASN A 86 14.13 -3.13 10.88
CA ASN A 86 14.63 -2.88 12.24
C ASN A 86 14.77 -1.38 12.56
N ASP A 87 14.98 -0.53 11.57
CA ASP A 87 15.05 0.93 11.73
C ASP A 87 13.67 1.58 11.90
N LEU A 88 12.58 0.84 11.63
CA LEU A 88 11.22 1.36 11.78
C LEU A 88 10.72 1.24 13.21
N ARG A 89 10.40 2.37 13.83
CA ARG A 89 9.78 2.41 15.15
C ARG A 89 8.26 2.33 15.02
N THR A 90 7.67 1.27 15.57
CA THR A 90 6.21 1.18 15.72
C THR A 90 5.73 2.04 16.88
N VAL A 91 4.65 2.77 16.68
CA VAL A 91 4.09 3.69 17.68
C VAL A 91 2.60 3.48 17.87
N LYS A 92 2.10 3.85 19.03
CA LYS A 92 0.68 4.14 19.26
C LYS A 92 0.52 5.64 19.51
N TYR A 93 -0.55 6.22 18.99
CA TYR A 93 -0.80 7.66 19.06
C TYR A 93 -2.30 7.96 19.07
N LYS A 94 -2.64 9.20 19.37
CA LYS A 94 -3.95 9.79 19.09
C LYS A 94 -3.75 10.98 18.15
N TRP A 95 -4.75 11.29 17.38
CA TRP A 95 -4.73 12.52 16.59
C TRP A 95 -4.76 13.74 17.53
N LYS A 96 -4.08 14.79 17.15
CA LYS A 96 -4.27 16.11 17.76
C LYS A 96 -5.64 16.64 17.35
N SER A 97 -6.27 17.42 18.24
CA SER A 97 -7.42 18.19 17.83
C SER A 97 -7.05 19.15 16.70
N SER A 98 -7.96 19.37 15.74
CA SER A 98 -7.78 20.40 14.72
C SER A 98 -7.66 21.81 15.31
N GLN A 99 -8.16 22.04 16.51
CA GLN A 99 -8.02 23.28 17.26
C GLN A 99 -6.60 23.48 17.83
N ASP A 100 -5.84 22.40 18.05
CA ASP A 100 -4.49 22.40 18.59
C ASP A 100 -3.40 22.38 17.50
N LEU A 101 -3.78 22.43 16.23
CA LEU A 101 -2.83 22.58 15.12
C LEU A 101 -2.39 24.04 15.01
N ASP A 102 -1.19 24.24 14.43
CA ASP A 102 -0.69 25.58 14.16
C ASP A 102 -1.40 26.17 12.93
N ALA A 103 -2.13 27.26 13.13
CA ALA A 103 -2.86 27.94 12.06
C ALA A 103 -1.92 28.60 11.02
N ASP A 104 -0.68 28.88 11.42
CA ASP A 104 0.35 29.51 10.56
C ASP A 104 1.29 28.49 9.91
N ASP A 105 1.15 27.20 10.23
CA ASP A 105 1.93 26.14 9.58
C ASP A 105 1.55 26.02 8.11
N ALA A 106 2.55 26.18 7.23
CA ALA A 106 2.33 26.19 5.78
C ALA A 106 1.71 24.89 5.22
N GLN A 107 1.86 23.76 5.92
CA GLN A 107 1.39 22.44 5.48
C GLN A 107 0.11 22.01 6.20
N LEU A 108 -0.05 22.37 7.48
CA LEU A 108 -1.13 21.88 8.34
C LEU A 108 -2.27 22.89 8.53
N SER A 109 -2.10 24.16 8.14
CA SER A 109 -3.11 25.21 8.32
C SER A 109 -4.48 24.88 7.73
N LYS A 110 -4.54 24.10 6.66
CA LYS A 110 -5.80 23.62 6.08
C LYS A 110 -6.57 22.62 6.97
N LEU A 111 -5.89 21.98 7.90
CA LEU A 111 -6.46 21.06 8.88
C LEU A 111 -6.81 21.76 10.19
N TYR A 112 -6.34 23.01 10.37
CA TYR A 112 -6.69 23.82 11.54
C TYR A 112 -8.14 24.27 11.47
N ASN A 113 -8.85 24.18 12.58
CA ASN A 113 -10.21 24.72 12.73
C ASN A 113 -10.37 25.23 14.16
N ALA A 114 -10.52 26.54 14.31
CA ALA A 114 -10.66 27.18 15.63
C ALA A 114 -12.01 26.87 16.30
N ASP A 115 -13.07 26.64 15.50
CA ASP A 115 -14.44 26.57 15.99
C ASP A 115 -14.83 25.16 16.44
N GLU A 116 -14.32 24.13 15.75
CA GLU A 116 -14.73 22.75 15.95
C GLU A 116 -13.56 21.78 15.78
N ASN A 117 -13.46 20.78 16.67
CA ASN A 117 -12.54 19.67 16.49
C ASN A 117 -13.09 18.72 15.41
N GLN A 118 -12.35 18.56 14.33
CA GLN A 118 -12.66 17.67 13.20
C GLN A 118 -11.86 16.35 13.22
N MET A 119 -11.02 16.14 14.26
CA MET A 119 -10.15 14.97 14.38
C MET A 119 -10.71 13.99 15.42
N ASP A 120 -10.49 12.71 15.17
CA ASP A 120 -10.90 11.62 16.06
C ASP A 120 -9.88 11.44 17.20
N THR A 121 -9.97 12.30 18.22
CA THR A 121 -8.98 12.41 19.31
C THR A 121 -9.10 11.33 20.37
N ASP A 122 -10.20 10.56 20.41
CA ASP A 122 -10.44 9.57 21.45
C ASP A 122 -9.89 8.18 21.10
N VAL A 123 -9.67 7.93 19.81
CA VAL A 123 -9.19 6.64 19.33
C VAL A 123 -7.67 6.53 19.40
N VAL A 124 -7.18 5.45 20.03
CA VAL A 124 -5.76 5.11 19.99
C VAL A 124 -5.45 4.39 18.68
N MET A 125 -4.58 4.96 17.90
CA MET A 125 -4.10 4.43 16.65
C MET A 125 -2.75 3.73 16.81
N HIS A 126 -2.45 2.79 15.91
CA HIS A 126 -1.14 2.14 15.80
C HIS A 126 -0.58 2.39 14.40
N GLY A 127 0.70 2.72 14.31
CA GLY A 127 1.31 3.04 13.03
C GLY A 127 2.79 3.38 13.11
N LEU A 128 3.24 4.13 12.13
CA LEU A 128 4.60 4.64 11.98
C LEU A 128 4.56 6.17 11.92
N ILE A 129 5.70 6.80 12.17
CA ILE A 129 5.89 8.24 11.95
C ILE A 129 6.54 8.42 10.57
N ALA A 130 5.89 9.18 9.69
CA ALA A 130 6.34 9.33 8.30
C ALA A 130 7.76 9.90 8.17
N GLN A 131 8.14 10.83 9.06
CA GLN A 131 9.48 11.41 9.11
C GLN A 131 10.55 10.37 9.50
N GLU A 132 10.22 9.45 10.40
CA GLU A 132 11.13 8.37 10.81
C GLU A 132 11.28 7.33 9.69
N VAL A 133 10.20 7.03 8.98
CA VAL A 133 10.25 6.20 7.77
C VAL A 133 11.17 6.81 6.73
N LYS A 134 11.04 8.13 6.48
CA LYS A 134 11.93 8.83 5.53
C LYS A 134 13.39 8.72 5.95
N ALA A 135 13.70 8.90 7.23
CA ALA A 135 15.06 8.77 7.75
C ALA A 135 15.62 7.34 7.57
N ALA A 136 14.80 6.31 7.78
CA ALA A 136 15.21 4.91 7.53
C ALA A 136 15.46 4.66 6.04
N LEU A 137 14.64 5.22 5.13
CA LEU A 137 14.86 5.15 3.68
C LEU A 137 16.15 5.86 3.27
N ASP A 138 16.45 7.03 3.85
CA ASP A 138 17.68 7.76 3.59
C ASP A 138 18.91 6.96 4.04
N THR A 139 18.83 6.30 5.19
CA THR A 139 19.86 5.40 5.69
C THR A 139 20.09 4.21 4.74
N ALA A 140 19.00 3.65 4.19
CA ALA A 140 19.05 2.57 3.21
C ALA A 140 19.49 3.03 1.80
N GLY A 141 19.58 4.34 1.55
CA GLY A 141 19.89 4.91 0.22
C GLY A 141 18.81 4.68 -0.83
N VAL A 142 17.55 4.58 -0.42
CA VAL A 142 16.40 4.29 -1.29
C VAL A 142 15.43 5.46 -1.29
N ASP A 143 15.12 6.00 -2.46
CA ASP A 143 14.20 7.13 -2.67
C ASP A 143 12.92 6.76 -3.46
N THR A 144 12.79 5.50 -3.87
CA THR A 144 11.74 5.01 -4.78
C THR A 144 10.64 4.19 -4.09
N PHE A 145 10.67 4.07 -2.75
CA PHE A 145 9.73 3.25 -2.01
C PHE A 145 8.36 3.94 -1.85
N ASN A 146 7.33 3.38 -2.47
CA ASN A 146 5.96 3.92 -2.45
C ASN A 146 5.22 3.72 -1.11
N GLY A 147 5.85 3.16 -0.09
CA GLY A 147 5.33 3.08 1.28
C GLY A 147 5.41 4.40 2.03
N TRP A 148 6.16 5.38 1.49
CA TRP A 148 6.24 6.76 1.96
C TRP A 148 5.99 7.72 0.80
N SER A 149 5.31 8.81 1.07
CA SER A 149 5.04 9.87 0.08
C SER A 149 4.80 11.22 0.77
N VAL A 150 4.80 12.27 -0.04
CA VAL A 150 4.39 13.61 0.35
C VAL A 150 3.23 14.01 -0.56
N ASP A 151 2.16 14.54 0.01
CA ASP A 151 1.03 15.03 -0.77
C ASP A 151 1.28 16.44 -1.36
N SER A 152 0.28 16.98 -2.05
CA SER A 152 0.37 18.31 -2.69
C SER A 152 0.55 19.47 -1.71
N ASP A 153 0.19 19.29 -0.46
CA ASP A 153 0.28 20.29 0.60
C ASP A 153 1.58 20.13 1.42
N GLY A 154 2.41 19.14 1.08
CA GLY A 154 3.67 18.87 1.77
C GLY A 154 3.53 17.96 2.99
N VAL A 155 2.34 17.42 3.27
CA VAL A 155 2.11 16.51 4.40
C VAL A 155 2.62 15.11 4.05
N GLN A 156 3.42 14.53 4.93
CA GLN A 156 3.99 13.21 4.74
C GLN A 156 2.99 12.11 5.09
N GLN A 157 2.99 11.06 4.28
CA GLN A 157 2.05 9.93 4.36
C GLN A 157 2.77 8.59 4.37
N VAL A 158 2.12 7.57 4.94
CA VAL A 158 2.61 6.19 4.99
C VAL A 158 1.54 5.23 4.47
N SER A 159 1.88 4.43 3.46
CA SER A 159 1.06 3.35 2.91
C SER A 159 1.48 2.02 3.53
N ARG A 160 0.79 1.60 4.59
CA ARG A 160 1.20 0.45 5.43
C ARG A 160 1.27 -0.88 4.69
N GLU A 161 0.41 -1.13 3.71
CA GLU A 161 0.41 -2.35 2.90
C GLU A 161 1.71 -2.55 2.11
N MET A 162 2.40 -1.46 1.75
CA MET A 162 3.65 -1.53 1.00
C MET A 162 4.80 -2.19 1.77
N TYR A 163 4.73 -2.19 3.11
CA TYR A 163 5.76 -2.82 3.96
C TYR A 163 5.75 -4.35 3.93
N VAL A 164 4.71 -4.96 3.36
CA VAL A 164 4.66 -6.42 3.18
C VAL A 164 5.85 -6.92 2.34
N ILE A 165 6.28 -6.16 1.33
CA ILE A 165 7.42 -6.56 0.48
C ILE A 165 8.75 -6.54 1.24
N PRO A 166 9.14 -5.45 1.93
CA PRO A 166 10.29 -5.45 2.83
C PRO A 166 10.21 -6.53 3.93
N LEU A 167 9.03 -6.78 4.49
CA LEU A 167 8.86 -7.83 5.49
C LEU A 167 9.11 -9.23 4.92
N ILE A 168 8.67 -9.53 3.70
CA ILE A 168 8.98 -10.79 3.03
C ILE A 168 10.49 -10.97 2.90
N LYS A 169 11.20 -9.92 2.45
CA LYS A 169 12.66 -9.97 2.33
C LYS A 169 13.34 -10.12 3.70
N ALA A 170 12.90 -9.37 4.71
CA ALA A 170 13.43 -9.49 6.06
C ALA A 170 13.30 -10.92 6.63
N VAL A 171 12.15 -11.57 6.40
CA VAL A 171 11.94 -12.98 6.80
C VAL A 171 12.90 -13.92 6.06
N GLN A 172 13.13 -13.72 4.76
CA GLN A 172 14.08 -14.52 3.98
C GLN A 172 15.52 -14.35 4.50
N GLU A 173 15.93 -13.12 4.82
CA GLU A 173 17.25 -12.83 5.41
C GLU A 173 17.41 -13.46 6.80
N LEU A 174 16.36 -13.35 7.65
CA LEU A 174 16.35 -14.00 8.97
C LEU A 174 16.44 -15.52 8.86
N SER A 175 15.71 -16.14 7.92
CA SER A 175 15.79 -17.59 7.69
C SER A 175 17.20 -18.00 7.31
N THR A 176 17.83 -17.27 6.39
CA THR A 176 19.23 -17.53 5.97
C THR A 176 20.22 -17.40 7.14
N ALA A 177 20.07 -16.35 7.95
CA ALA A 177 20.91 -16.13 9.12
C ALA A 177 20.73 -17.23 10.18
N LEU A 178 19.48 -17.67 10.40
CA LEU A 178 19.18 -18.76 11.31
C LEU A 178 19.82 -20.09 10.86
N ASP A 179 19.70 -20.44 9.58
CA ASP A 179 20.27 -21.66 9.02
C ASP A 179 21.81 -21.66 9.18
N ALA A 180 22.45 -20.51 8.94
CA ALA A 180 23.88 -20.34 9.15
C ALA A 180 24.27 -20.51 10.65
N ALA A 181 23.48 -19.95 11.56
CA ALA A 181 23.71 -20.07 12.99
C ALA A 181 23.55 -21.52 13.46
N VAL A 182 22.51 -22.23 13.01
CA VAL A 182 22.28 -23.66 13.32
C VAL A 182 23.44 -24.52 12.81
N ALA A 183 23.89 -24.31 11.57
CA ALA A 183 25.05 -25.01 11.02
C ALA A 183 26.33 -24.75 11.83
N ARG A 184 26.52 -23.52 12.30
CA ARG A 184 27.66 -23.16 13.16
C ARG A 184 27.59 -23.86 14.51
N ILE A 185 26.43 -23.89 15.15
CA ILE A 185 26.21 -24.60 16.42
C ILE A 185 26.50 -26.09 16.26
N ALA A 186 25.96 -26.75 15.22
CA ALA A 186 26.20 -28.16 14.95
C ALA A 186 27.69 -28.47 14.79
N THR A 187 28.45 -27.58 14.12
CA THR A 187 29.90 -27.70 14.00
C THR A 187 30.60 -27.63 15.37
N LEU A 188 30.24 -26.66 16.20
CA LEU A 188 30.81 -26.46 17.52
C LEU A 188 30.50 -27.63 18.47
N GLU A 189 29.28 -28.14 18.45
CA GLU A 189 28.88 -29.32 19.25
C GLU A 189 29.58 -30.60 18.80
N GLY A 190 29.86 -30.74 17.50
CA GLY A 190 30.66 -31.84 16.96
C GLY A 190 32.12 -31.85 17.46
N TRP A 191 32.67 -30.68 17.78
CA TRP A 191 34.02 -30.54 18.32
C TRP A 191 34.13 -30.83 19.82
N THR A 192 33.03 -30.81 20.58
CA THR A 192 33.00 -31.09 22.02
C THR A 192 32.91 -32.58 22.35
N LYS A 193 32.89 -33.47 21.37
CA LYS A 193 32.78 -34.93 21.53
C LYS A 193 34.13 -35.68 21.47
N TRP A 194 35.26 -34.97 21.67
CA TRP A 194 36.61 -35.61 21.75
C TRP A 194 37.30 -35.32 23.06
#